data_fb8d4b7b40817070c97019d2c5788b95
#
_entry.id   fb8d4b7b40817070c97019d2c5788b95
#
_cell.length_a   1.000
_cell.length_b   1.000
_cell.length_c   1.000
_cell.angle_alpha   90.00
_cell.angle_beta   90.00
_cell.angle_gamma   90.00
#
_symmetry.space_group_name_H-M   'P 1'
#
loop_
_entity.id
_entity.type
_entity.pdbx_description
1 polymer ?
#
loop_
_entity_poly.entity_id
_entity_poly.type
_entity_poly.pdbx_seq_one_letter_code
_entity_poly.pdbx_strand_id
1 'polypeptide(L)'
;MNSRVVALARHFLAANKPVAAICHGAQLLAATGLLKGRKVCAYPACQVEVELAGAEWIGLPVDQAVTDDRLVTAPAWPAHPAWIAQFLKVLGTRIET
;
A
#
# COMPACT_ATOMS: atom_id res chain seq x y z
N MET A 1 8.65 8.99 13.40
CA MET A 1 8.46 8.98 11.94
C MET A 1 8.60 10.39 11.41
N ASN A 2 9.21 10.56 10.24
CA ASN A 2 9.47 11.90 9.68
C ASN A 2 8.16 12.56 9.24
N SER A 3 7.85 13.74 9.79
CA SER A 3 6.60 14.44 9.50
C SER A 3 6.47 14.91 8.05
N ARG A 4 7.58 15.20 7.38
CA ARG A 4 7.58 15.61 5.96
C ARG A 4 7.20 14.43 5.06
N VAL A 5 7.70 13.24 5.39
CA VAL A 5 7.37 12.03 4.63
C VAL A 5 5.90 11.67 4.84
N VAL A 6 5.39 11.77 6.06
CA VAL A 6 3.97 11.56 6.34
C VAL A 6 3.10 12.55 5.58
N ALA A 7 3.47 13.83 5.56
CA ALA A 7 2.73 14.86 4.84
C ALA A 7 2.71 14.60 3.33
N LEU A 8 3.83 14.13 2.76
CA LEU A 8 3.92 13.78 1.35
C LEU A 8 3.02 12.60 1.02
N ALA A 9 3.06 11.53 1.84
CA ALA A 9 2.20 10.37 1.66
C ALA A 9 0.73 10.76 1.75
N ARG A 10 0.37 11.61 2.71
CA ARG A 10 -1.00 12.13 2.86
C ARG A 10 -1.44 12.87 1.61
N HIS A 11 -0.57 13.71 1.04
CA HIS A 11 -0.89 14.45 -0.18
C HIS A 11 -1.23 13.50 -1.33
N PHE A 12 -0.41 12.46 -1.54
CA PHE A 12 -0.64 11.49 -2.60
C PHE A 12 -1.95 10.73 -2.40
N LEU A 13 -2.23 10.28 -1.18
CA LEU A 13 -3.47 9.56 -0.88
C LEU A 13 -4.70 10.46 -1.02
N ALA A 14 -4.65 11.67 -0.50
CA ALA A 14 -5.77 12.62 -0.57
C ALA A 14 -6.08 13.05 -2.00
N ALA A 15 -5.06 13.17 -2.85
CA ALA A 15 -5.21 13.53 -4.26
C ALA A 15 -5.51 12.32 -5.15
N ASN A 16 -5.65 11.12 -4.56
CA ASN A 16 -5.86 9.85 -5.27
C ASN A 16 -4.79 9.60 -6.33
N LYS A 17 -3.55 9.93 -6.02
CA LYS A 17 -2.40 9.61 -6.86
C LYS A 17 -1.93 8.18 -6.60
N PRO A 18 -1.27 7.54 -7.57
CA PRO A 18 -0.76 6.19 -7.38
C PRO A 18 0.23 6.11 -6.20
N VAL A 19 0.02 5.13 -5.33
CA VAL A 19 0.89 4.87 -4.17
C VAL A 19 1.15 3.38 -4.08
N ALA A 20 2.41 3.02 -3.88
CA ALA A 20 2.81 1.63 -3.64
C ALA A 20 3.56 1.54 -2.32
N ALA A 21 3.17 0.61 -1.48
CA ALA A 21 3.83 0.36 -0.20
C ALA A 21 4.00 -1.14 0.03
N ILE A 22 5.10 -1.52 0.67
CA ILE A 22 5.43 -2.91 0.92
C ILE A 22 6.02 -3.08 2.31
N CYS A 23 5.83 -4.27 2.89
CA CYS A 23 6.39 -4.65 4.17
C CYS A 23 5.95 -3.68 5.28
N HIS A 24 6.86 -2.90 5.87
CA HIS A 24 6.56 -1.93 6.91
C HIS A 24 6.09 -0.56 6.37
N GLY A 25 6.03 -0.39 5.05
CA GLY A 25 5.55 0.86 4.44
C GLY A 25 4.12 1.21 4.83
N ALA A 26 3.30 0.22 5.18
CA ALA A 26 1.94 0.46 5.65
C ALA A 26 1.90 1.27 6.97
N GLN A 27 2.96 1.24 7.78
CA GLN A 27 3.04 2.07 8.98
C GLN A 27 3.03 3.56 8.63
N LEU A 28 3.74 3.93 7.56
CA LEU A 28 3.72 5.30 7.05
C LEU A 28 2.32 5.68 6.58
N LEU A 29 1.65 4.79 5.86
CA LEU A 29 0.28 5.03 5.38
C LEU A 29 -0.70 5.17 6.55
N ALA A 30 -0.57 4.32 7.58
CA ALA A 30 -1.41 4.42 8.77
C ALA A 30 -1.25 5.78 9.46
N ALA A 31 -0.02 6.31 9.51
CA ALA A 31 0.27 7.61 10.12
C ALA A 31 -0.38 8.78 9.37
N THR A 32 -0.77 8.61 8.09
CA THR A 32 -1.46 9.67 7.34
C THR A 32 -2.90 9.91 7.80
N GLY A 33 -3.53 8.92 8.45
CA GLY A 33 -4.93 8.98 8.84
C GLY A 33 -5.91 8.75 7.69
N LEU A 34 -5.45 8.32 6.53
CA LEU A 34 -6.28 8.18 5.31
C LEU A 34 -6.49 6.72 4.88
N LEU A 35 -6.24 5.75 5.76
CA LEU A 35 -6.45 4.34 5.43
C LEU A 35 -7.84 3.81 5.75
N LYS A 36 -8.71 4.58 6.36
CA LYS A 36 -10.05 4.11 6.73
C LYS A 36 -10.80 3.60 5.51
N GLY A 37 -11.28 2.37 5.58
CA GLY A 37 -12.04 1.73 4.50
C GLY A 37 -11.19 1.22 3.34
N ARG A 38 -9.86 1.39 3.37
CA ARG A 38 -8.97 0.92 2.32
C ARG A 38 -8.59 -0.55 2.54
N LYS A 39 -8.44 -1.28 1.45
CA LYS A 39 -7.92 -2.66 1.49
C LYS A 39 -6.40 -2.62 1.44
N VAL A 40 -5.76 -3.20 2.46
CA VAL A 40 -4.31 -3.11 2.64
C VAL A 40 -3.73 -4.45 3.04
N CYS A 41 -2.58 -4.79 2.47
CA CYS A 41 -1.75 -5.89 2.90
C CYS A 41 -0.38 -5.33 3.29
N ALA A 42 0.25 -5.93 4.31
CA ALA A 42 1.57 -5.50 4.78
C ALA A 42 2.27 -6.66 5.46
N TYR A 43 3.47 -6.42 5.97
CA TYR A 43 4.15 -7.39 6.81
C TYR A 43 3.24 -7.73 8.01
N PRO A 44 3.13 -9.02 8.40
CA PRO A 44 2.15 -9.43 9.43
C PRO A 44 2.24 -8.67 10.75
N ALA A 45 3.44 -8.23 11.16
CA ALA A 45 3.62 -7.45 12.38
C ALA A 45 2.91 -6.09 12.32
N CYS A 46 2.53 -5.61 11.14
CA CYS A 46 1.84 -4.33 10.95
C CYS A 46 0.32 -4.44 11.01
N GLN A 47 -0.21 -5.65 11.15
CA GLN A 47 -1.67 -5.87 11.08
C GLN A 47 -2.44 -5.02 12.08
N VAL A 48 -1.99 -4.99 13.33
CA VAL A 48 -2.66 -4.22 14.39
C VAL A 48 -2.73 -2.74 14.05
N GLU A 49 -1.62 -2.17 13.58
CA GLU A 49 -1.57 -0.74 13.22
C GLU A 49 -2.48 -0.42 12.03
N VAL A 50 -2.50 -1.29 11.02
CA VAL A 50 -3.34 -1.14 9.84
C VAL A 50 -4.82 -1.19 10.22
N GLU A 51 -5.20 -2.17 11.06
CA GLU A 51 -6.59 -2.31 11.50
C GLU A 51 -7.02 -1.14 12.40
N LEU A 52 -6.14 -0.67 13.29
CA LEU A 52 -6.41 0.49 14.13
C LEU A 52 -6.59 1.76 13.30
N ALA A 53 -5.94 1.84 12.14
CA ALA A 53 -6.12 2.95 11.21
C ALA A 53 -7.45 2.87 10.43
N GLY A 54 -8.23 1.82 10.63
CA GLY A 54 -9.53 1.63 10.00
C GLY A 54 -9.49 0.95 8.65
N ALA A 55 -8.34 0.44 8.22
CA ALA A 55 -8.22 -0.29 6.98
C ALA A 55 -8.70 -1.74 7.12
N GLU A 56 -9.12 -2.32 5.99
CA GLU A 56 -9.43 -3.74 5.91
C GLU A 56 -8.13 -4.52 5.64
N TRP A 57 -7.74 -5.37 6.56
CA TRP A 57 -6.56 -6.22 6.39
C TRP A 57 -6.87 -7.35 5.40
N ILE A 58 -6.07 -7.42 4.35
CA ILE A 58 -6.17 -8.50 3.37
C ILE A 58 -5.02 -9.47 3.61
N GLY A 59 -5.35 -10.64 4.15
CA GLY A 59 -4.36 -11.70 4.40
C GLY A 59 -4.01 -12.40 3.11
N LEU A 60 -2.80 -12.15 2.60
CA LEU A 60 -2.31 -12.74 1.36
C LEU A 60 -1.08 -13.61 1.61
N PRO A 61 -0.84 -14.61 0.74
CA PRO A 61 0.46 -15.28 0.69
C PRO A 61 1.59 -14.27 0.52
N VAL A 62 2.76 -14.60 0.98
CA VAL A 62 3.92 -13.70 1.04
C VAL A 62 4.38 -13.18 -0.34
N ASP A 63 3.96 -13.86 -1.42
CA ASP A 63 4.30 -13.51 -2.81
C ASP A 63 3.18 -12.79 -3.56
N GLN A 64 2.14 -12.36 -2.86
CA GLN A 64 0.97 -11.69 -3.47
C GLN A 64 0.90 -10.22 -3.06
N ALA A 65 0.17 -9.45 -3.86
CA ALA A 65 -0.09 -8.03 -3.59
C ALA A 65 -1.57 -7.73 -3.78
N VAL A 66 -2.06 -6.65 -3.16
CA VAL A 66 -3.45 -6.19 -3.33
C VAL A 66 -3.46 -4.79 -3.88
N THR A 67 -4.37 -4.54 -4.83
CA THR A 67 -4.66 -3.21 -5.37
C THR A 67 -6.03 -2.77 -4.90
N ASP A 68 -6.08 -1.59 -4.27
CA ASP A 68 -7.32 -0.90 -3.92
C ASP A 68 -7.28 0.46 -4.62
N ASP A 69 -7.99 0.58 -5.73
CA ASP A 69 -7.97 1.73 -6.61
C ASP A 69 -6.52 2.06 -7.03
N ARG A 70 -5.93 3.13 -6.53
CA ARG A 70 -4.56 3.53 -6.87
C ARG A 70 -3.54 3.23 -5.76
N LEU A 71 -3.94 2.45 -4.77
CA LEU A 71 -3.07 2.02 -3.69
C LEU A 71 -2.71 0.54 -3.88
N VAL A 72 -1.43 0.24 -4.02
CA VAL A 72 -0.93 -1.12 -4.14
C VAL A 72 -0.07 -1.45 -2.93
N THR A 73 -0.43 -2.49 -2.20
CA THR A 73 0.31 -2.92 -1.00
C THR A 73 0.65 -4.39 -1.05
N ALA A 74 1.72 -4.78 -0.37
CA ALA A 74 2.22 -6.15 -0.34
C ALA A 74 2.92 -6.44 0.98
N PRO A 75 3.03 -7.74 1.36
CA PRO A 75 3.57 -8.10 2.68
C PRO A 75 5.10 -8.05 2.77
N ALA A 76 5.83 -8.52 1.74
CA ALA A 76 7.27 -8.67 1.86
C ALA A 76 7.93 -8.81 0.48
N TRP A 77 9.25 -8.87 0.47
CA TRP A 77 10.04 -8.91 -0.75
C TRP A 77 9.67 -10.03 -1.75
N PRO A 78 9.21 -11.22 -1.35
CA PRO A 78 8.77 -12.23 -2.33
C PRO A 78 7.59 -11.75 -3.19
N ALA A 79 6.88 -10.72 -2.77
CA ALA A 79 5.77 -10.13 -3.52
C ALA A 79 6.23 -9.07 -4.53
N HIS A 80 7.52 -8.72 -4.62
CA HIS A 80 7.99 -7.67 -5.52
C HIS A 80 7.48 -7.83 -6.95
N PRO A 81 7.53 -9.01 -7.60
CA PRO A 81 7.01 -9.14 -8.95
C PRO A 81 5.53 -8.79 -9.07
N ALA A 82 4.67 -9.33 -8.18
CA ALA A 82 3.24 -9.05 -8.19
C ALA A 82 2.97 -7.57 -7.86
N TRP A 83 3.66 -7.03 -6.88
CA TRP A 83 3.53 -5.66 -6.42
C TRP A 83 3.89 -4.66 -7.53
N ILE A 84 5.02 -4.86 -8.18
CA ILE A 84 5.46 -4.01 -9.29
C ILE A 84 4.50 -4.12 -10.47
N ALA A 85 4.09 -5.33 -10.84
CA ALA A 85 3.18 -5.55 -11.95
C ALA A 85 1.84 -4.82 -11.72
N GLN A 86 1.28 -4.91 -10.51
CA GLN A 86 0.04 -4.23 -10.17
C GLN A 86 0.21 -2.70 -10.17
N PHE A 87 1.35 -2.21 -9.66
CA PHE A 87 1.61 -0.78 -9.62
C PHE A 87 1.77 -0.19 -11.03
N LEU A 88 2.43 -0.91 -11.93
CA LEU A 88 2.54 -0.50 -13.33
C LEU A 88 1.16 -0.36 -13.99
N LYS A 89 0.23 -1.27 -13.69
CA LYS A 89 -1.14 -1.15 -14.19
C LYS A 89 -1.84 0.10 -13.65
N VAL A 90 -1.65 0.39 -12.36
CA VAL A 90 -2.22 1.60 -11.74
C VAL A 90 -1.68 2.86 -12.40
N LEU A 91 -0.40 2.85 -12.77
CA LEU A 91 0.23 3.97 -13.49
C LEU A 91 -0.23 4.08 -14.95
N GLY A 92 -0.97 3.10 -15.46
CA GLY A 92 -1.40 3.08 -16.84
C GLY A 92 -0.35 2.61 -17.82
N THR A 93 0.73 1.99 -17.32
CA THR A 93 1.79 1.45 -18.17
C THR A 93 1.29 0.23 -18.94
N ARG A 94 1.56 0.20 -20.23
CA ARG A 94 1.25 -0.94 -21.08
C ARG A 94 2.55 -1.48 -21.67
N ILE A 95 2.67 -2.79 -21.67
CA ILE A 95 3.73 -3.46 -22.42
C ILE A 95 3.13 -3.87 -23.75
N GLU A 96 3.59 -3.22 -24.79
CA GLU A 96 3.21 -3.59 -26.14
C GLU A 96 4.22 -4.59 -26.69
N THR A 97 3.72 -5.71 -27.12
CA THR A 97 4.54 -6.75 -27.74
C THR A 97 4.37 -6.72 -29.26
#